data_5a1a77c662a89d570e6b7af7d3e033ae
#
_entry.id   5a1a77c662a89d570e6b7af7d3e033ae
#
_cell.length_a   1.000
_cell.length_b   1.000
_cell.length_c   1.000
_cell.angle_alpha   90.00
_cell.angle_beta   90.00
_cell.angle_gamma   90.00
#
_symmetry.space_group_name_H-M   'P 1'
#
loop_
_entity.id
_entity.type
_entity.pdbx_description
1 polymer ?
#
loop_
_entity_poly.entity_id
_entity_poly.type
_entity_poly.pdbx_seq_one_letter_code
_entity_poly.pdbx_strand_id
1 'polypeptide(L)'
;LVMAVSMVVGMVTVLFSSEPAQVQLPPAKNLAVWLKGAVVEPFADFLRRYGWHAALILALIAVYRISDVVMGIMANPFYVDMGYTKAEVATVTKIYGVVMTLLGAFVGGVLSMRFGVMRILMLGALLSAGSNLLFAWLAGHGHDVTALIAVVSADNLAGGVASAAFIAYLSSLTNVSYSATQYALFSSMMLLLPKFVAGFSGDYVNAFGYAQFFTST
;
A
#
# COMPACT_ATOMS: atom_id res chain seq x y z
N LEU A 1 -15.43 20.17 8.42
CA LEU A 1 -16.32 20.67 7.37
C LEU A 1 -15.79 20.39 5.96
N VAL A 2 -14.53 20.75 5.66
CA VAL A 2 -13.91 20.54 4.33
C VAL A 2 -13.93 19.08 3.90
N MET A 3 -13.55 18.14 4.79
CA MET A 3 -13.60 16.70 4.49
C MET A 3 -15.02 16.18 4.27
N ALA A 4 -16.01 16.71 4.99
CA ALA A 4 -17.41 16.33 4.77
C ALA A 4 -17.92 16.83 3.41
N VAL A 5 -17.54 18.04 3.00
CA VAL A 5 -17.91 18.60 1.69
C VAL A 5 -17.25 17.82 0.55
N SER A 6 -15.96 17.41 0.70
CA SER A 6 -15.30 16.60 -0.32
C SER A 6 -15.94 15.20 -0.49
N MET A 7 -16.49 14.61 0.57
CA MET A 7 -17.24 13.35 0.46
C MET A 7 -18.54 13.49 -0.34
N VAL A 8 -19.19 14.66 -0.30
CA VAL A 8 -20.39 14.91 -1.10
C VAL A 8 -20.11 14.77 -2.60
N VAL A 9 -18.93 15.25 -3.05
CA VAL A 9 -18.51 15.10 -4.45
C VAL A 9 -18.43 13.62 -4.83
N GLY A 10 -17.83 12.77 -3.97
CA GLY A 10 -17.77 11.32 -4.18
C GLY A 10 -19.17 10.69 -4.23
N MET A 11 -20.06 11.07 -3.30
CA MET A 11 -21.45 10.57 -3.27
C MET A 11 -22.22 10.95 -4.55
N VAL A 12 -22.10 12.19 -5.00
CA VAL A 12 -22.73 12.66 -6.24
C VAL A 12 -22.17 11.89 -7.45
N THR A 13 -20.86 11.70 -7.51
CA THR A 13 -20.24 10.93 -8.60
C THR A 13 -20.76 9.48 -8.65
N VAL A 14 -20.92 8.82 -7.50
CA VAL A 14 -21.46 7.45 -7.42
C VAL A 14 -22.91 7.41 -7.91
N LEU A 15 -23.74 8.40 -7.58
CA LEU A 15 -25.15 8.46 -8.02
C LEU A 15 -25.28 8.60 -9.56
N PHE A 16 -24.32 9.23 -10.21
CA PHE A 16 -24.30 9.39 -11.68
C PHE A 16 -23.46 8.33 -12.41
N SER A 17 -22.77 7.46 -11.66
CA SER A 17 -21.98 6.38 -12.24
C SER A 17 -22.86 5.20 -12.62
N SER A 18 -22.70 4.68 -13.84
CA SER A 18 -23.38 3.46 -14.25
C SER A 18 -22.84 2.26 -13.48
N GLU A 19 -23.73 1.45 -12.90
CA GLU A 19 -23.32 0.19 -12.29
C GLU A 19 -22.81 -0.80 -13.34
N PRO A 20 -21.66 -1.46 -13.10
CA PRO A 20 -21.22 -2.54 -13.98
C PRO A 20 -22.24 -3.69 -13.93
N ALA A 21 -22.37 -4.42 -15.07
CA ALA A 21 -23.27 -5.55 -15.17
C ALA A 21 -23.05 -6.55 -14.03
N GLN A 22 -24.05 -6.72 -13.18
CA GLN A 22 -23.97 -7.67 -12.07
C GLN A 22 -24.16 -9.09 -12.60
N VAL A 23 -23.22 -9.97 -12.28
CA VAL A 23 -23.42 -11.42 -12.45
C VAL A 23 -24.46 -11.86 -11.41
N GLN A 24 -25.70 -12.10 -11.84
CA GLN A 24 -26.74 -12.58 -10.95
C GLN A 24 -26.40 -14.02 -10.52
N LEU A 25 -25.94 -14.16 -9.28
CA LEU A 25 -25.82 -15.47 -8.65
C LEU A 25 -27.24 -15.94 -8.26
N PRO A 26 -27.55 -17.24 -8.44
CA PRO A 26 -28.86 -17.76 -8.05
C PRO A 26 -29.07 -17.55 -6.54
N PRO A 27 -30.33 -17.24 -6.13
CA PRO A 27 -30.62 -16.98 -4.71
C PRO A 27 -30.24 -18.20 -3.85
N ALA A 28 -29.50 -17.94 -2.79
CA ALA A 28 -29.06 -18.99 -1.87
C ALA A 28 -30.25 -19.60 -1.13
N LYS A 29 -30.38 -20.92 -1.18
CA LYS A 29 -31.51 -21.66 -0.55
C LYS A 29 -31.48 -21.63 0.97
N ASN A 30 -30.31 -21.43 1.58
CA ASN A 30 -30.12 -21.35 3.03
C ASN A 30 -28.81 -20.61 3.37
N LEU A 31 -28.64 -20.26 4.66
CA LEU A 31 -27.46 -19.54 5.16
C LEU A 31 -26.14 -20.30 4.88
N ALA A 32 -26.15 -21.61 4.98
CA ALA A 32 -24.92 -22.42 4.74
C ALA A 32 -24.49 -22.36 3.27
N VAL A 33 -25.43 -22.39 2.33
CA VAL A 33 -25.15 -22.24 0.89
C VAL A 33 -24.67 -20.82 0.60
N TRP A 34 -25.28 -19.84 1.24
CA TRP A 34 -24.86 -18.43 1.10
C TRP A 34 -23.42 -18.23 1.62
N LEU A 35 -23.12 -18.70 2.84
CA LEU A 35 -21.76 -18.62 3.41
C LEU A 35 -20.71 -19.35 2.55
N LYS A 36 -21.09 -20.53 2.02
CA LYS A 36 -20.21 -21.26 1.11
C LYS A 36 -19.91 -20.45 -0.14
N GLY A 37 -20.93 -19.87 -0.79
CA GLY A 37 -20.75 -19.05 -1.98
C GLY A 37 -20.01 -17.72 -1.71
N ALA A 38 -20.27 -17.09 -0.56
CA ALA A 38 -19.67 -15.81 -0.22
C ALA A 38 -18.22 -15.91 0.28
N VAL A 39 -17.85 -17.03 0.90
CA VAL A 39 -16.53 -17.20 1.53
C VAL A 39 -15.72 -18.31 0.85
N VAL A 40 -16.25 -19.55 0.82
CA VAL A 40 -15.45 -20.71 0.39
C VAL A 40 -15.17 -20.70 -1.12
N GLU A 41 -16.18 -20.38 -1.93
CA GLU A 41 -16.05 -20.41 -3.39
C GLU A 41 -15.04 -19.39 -3.96
N PRO A 42 -14.96 -18.13 -3.47
CA PRO A 42 -13.92 -17.20 -3.90
C PRO A 42 -12.50 -17.70 -3.66
N PHE A 43 -12.24 -18.36 -2.51
CA PHE A 43 -10.95 -18.97 -2.22
C PHE A 43 -10.68 -20.20 -3.11
N ALA A 44 -11.68 -21.06 -3.25
CA ALA A 44 -11.57 -22.25 -4.09
C ALA A 44 -11.34 -21.89 -5.56
N ASP A 45 -12.02 -20.84 -6.08
CA ASP A 45 -11.81 -20.32 -7.42
C ASP A 45 -10.37 -19.82 -7.61
N PHE A 46 -9.87 -19.03 -6.67
CA PHE A 46 -8.50 -18.53 -6.72
C PHE A 46 -7.47 -19.68 -6.71
N LEU A 47 -7.63 -20.64 -5.79
CA LEU A 47 -6.74 -21.80 -5.69
C LEU A 47 -6.81 -22.68 -6.93
N ARG A 48 -7.98 -22.87 -7.54
CA ARG A 48 -8.14 -23.64 -8.79
C ARG A 48 -7.48 -22.96 -9.99
N ARG A 49 -7.59 -21.62 -10.07
CA ARG A 49 -6.98 -20.84 -11.19
C ARG A 49 -5.47 -20.85 -11.14
N TYR A 50 -4.90 -20.71 -9.95
CA TYR A 50 -3.45 -20.54 -9.80
C TYR A 50 -2.72 -21.78 -9.30
N GLY A 51 -3.42 -22.80 -8.78
CA GLY A 51 -2.82 -24.03 -8.27
C GLY A 51 -1.70 -23.76 -7.27
N TRP A 52 -0.54 -24.37 -7.46
CA TRP A 52 0.65 -24.15 -6.62
C TRP A 52 1.12 -22.69 -6.60
N HIS A 53 0.98 -21.96 -7.72
CA HIS A 53 1.38 -20.55 -7.79
C HIS A 53 0.54 -19.64 -6.88
N ALA A 54 -0.63 -20.08 -6.43
CA ALA A 54 -1.46 -19.34 -5.48
C ALA A 54 -0.69 -19.01 -4.19
N ALA A 55 0.11 -19.96 -3.67
CA ALA A 55 0.92 -19.74 -2.49
C ALA A 55 2.00 -18.65 -2.72
N LEU A 56 2.65 -18.66 -3.87
CA LEU A 56 3.64 -17.64 -4.22
C LEU A 56 3.01 -16.24 -4.40
N ILE A 57 1.82 -16.19 -5.00
CA ILE A 57 1.06 -14.93 -5.17
C ILE A 57 0.68 -14.38 -3.79
N LEU A 58 0.15 -15.20 -2.89
CA LEU A 58 -0.22 -14.79 -1.54
C LEU A 58 0.99 -14.37 -0.71
N ALA A 59 2.12 -15.07 -0.85
CA ALA A 59 3.38 -14.68 -0.23
C ALA A 59 3.87 -13.32 -0.75
N LEU A 60 3.82 -13.09 -2.06
CA LEU A 60 4.16 -11.79 -2.64
C LEU A 60 3.26 -10.68 -2.09
N ILE A 61 1.93 -10.90 -2.04
CA ILE A 61 0.97 -9.94 -1.49
C ILE A 61 1.28 -9.62 -0.02
N ALA A 62 1.59 -10.64 0.79
CA ALA A 62 1.87 -10.48 2.21
C ALA A 62 3.20 -9.76 2.49
N VAL A 63 4.22 -9.97 1.63
CA VAL A 63 5.57 -9.45 1.86
C VAL A 63 5.79 -8.08 1.22
N TYR A 64 5.17 -7.82 0.07
CA TYR A 64 5.44 -6.62 -0.75
C TYR A 64 5.33 -5.29 0.01
N ARG A 65 4.41 -5.21 0.96
CA ARG A 65 4.14 -3.98 1.74
C ARG A 65 4.81 -3.94 3.12
N ILE A 66 5.62 -4.96 3.47
CA ILE A 66 6.26 -5.01 4.79
C ILE A 66 7.14 -3.78 5.00
N SER A 67 8.03 -3.49 4.08
CA SER A 67 8.95 -2.35 4.13
C SER A 67 8.21 -1.03 4.37
N ASP A 68 7.25 -0.68 3.52
CA ASP A 68 6.50 0.56 3.61
C ASP A 68 5.73 0.70 4.93
N VAL A 69 5.09 -0.38 5.41
CA VAL A 69 4.28 -0.34 6.63
C VAL A 69 5.15 -0.26 7.87
N VAL A 70 6.23 -1.05 7.91
CA VAL A 70 7.19 -1.08 9.03
C VAL A 70 7.89 0.27 9.16
N MET A 71 8.42 0.79 8.05
CA MET A 71 9.05 2.11 8.01
C MET A 71 8.08 3.23 8.40
N GLY A 72 6.86 3.22 7.84
CA GLY A 72 5.86 4.25 8.07
C GLY A 72 5.45 4.42 9.54
N ILE A 73 5.46 3.35 10.34
CA ILE A 73 5.17 3.41 11.78
C ILE A 73 6.27 4.17 12.53
N MET A 74 7.54 3.98 12.14
CA MET A 74 8.67 4.63 12.79
C MET A 74 8.98 6.02 12.24
N ALA A 75 8.37 6.44 11.14
CA ALA A 75 8.63 7.75 10.54
C ALA A 75 8.33 8.92 11.49
N ASN A 76 7.16 8.90 12.17
CA ASN A 76 6.80 9.97 13.10
C ASN A 76 7.70 10.03 14.34
N PRO A 77 7.95 8.92 15.09
CA PRO A 77 8.96 8.90 16.15
C PRO A 77 10.32 9.41 15.68
N PHE A 78 10.78 8.93 14.53
CA PHE A 78 12.05 9.36 13.92
C PHE A 78 12.13 10.89 13.75
N TYR A 79 11.10 11.54 13.19
CA TYR A 79 11.11 12.99 13.02
C TYR A 79 11.21 13.74 14.33
N VAL A 80 10.51 13.26 15.39
CA VAL A 80 10.56 13.86 16.73
C VAL A 80 11.94 13.70 17.35
N ASP A 81 12.52 12.51 17.27
CA ASP A 81 13.82 12.21 17.87
C ASP A 81 14.97 12.93 17.15
N MET A 82 14.82 13.21 15.83
CA MET A 82 15.74 14.05 15.05
C MET A 82 15.55 15.55 15.30
N GLY A 83 14.59 15.95 16.16
CA GLY A 83 14.38 17.33 16.54
C GLY A 83 13.54 18.17 15.56
N TYR A 84 12.89 17.55 14.58
CA TYR A 84 12.01 18.27 13.66
C TYR A 84 10.75 18.77 14.39
N THR A 85 10.37 20.00 14.12
CA THR A 85 9.15 20.57 14.68
C THR A 85 7.90 19.98 14.02
N LYS A 86 6.77 19.98 14.75
CA LYS A 86 5.48 19.51 14.19
C LYS A 86 5.06 20.31 12.94
N ALA A 87 5.42 21.60 12.86
CA ALA A 87 5.11 22.44 11.71
C ALA A 87 5.92 22.04 10.48
N GLU A 88 7.22 21.80 10.62
CA GLU A 88 8.10 21.31 9.55
C GLU A 88 7.61 19.97 9.02
N VAL A 89 7.41 18.99 9.91
CA VAL A 89 6.91 17.66 9.53
C VAL A 89 5.56 17.77 8.82
N ALA A 90 4.62 18.57 9.36
CA ALA A 90 3.31 18.73 8.75
C ALA A 90 3.39 19.38 7.36
N THR A 91 4.24 20.37 7.18
CA THR A 91 4.44 21.04 5.88
C THR A 91 5.05 20.06 4.87
N VAL A 92 6.11 19.38 5.24
CA VAL A 92 6.80 18.45 4.36
C VAL A 92 5.90 17.28 3.98
N THR A 93 5.27 16.61 4.94
CA THR A 93 4.45 15.43 4.65
C THR A 93 3.13 15.76 3.97
N LYS A 94 2.47 16.86 4.31
CA LYS A 94 1.15 17.22 3.75
C LYS A 94 1.23 17.95 2.41
N ILE A 95 2.28 18.71 2.14
CA ILE A 95 2.45 19.41 0.87
C ILE A 95 3.29 18.56 -0.08
N TYR A 96 4.57 18.38 0.23
CA TYR A 96 5.48 17.64 -0.66
C TYR A 96 5.10 16.16 -0.74
N GLY A 97 4.82 15.52 0.40
CA GLY A 97 4.43 14.12 0.44
C GLY A 97 3.18 13.83 -0.39
N VAL A 98 2.10 14.59 -0.22
CA VAL A 98 0.85 14.37 -0.97
C VAL A 98 1.05 14.60 -2.47
N VAL A 99 1.71 15.70 -2.86
CA VAL A 99 1.97 15.98 -4.28
C VAL A 99 2.81 14.87 -4.90
N MET A 100 3.87 14.42 -4.23
CA MET A 100 4.74 13.37 -4.75
C MET A 100 4.05 12.00 -4.79
N THR A 101 3.19 11.67 -3.82
CA THR A 101 2.38 10.45 -3.86
C THR A 101 1.44 10.44 -5.07
N LEU A 102 0.75 11.55 -5.35
CA LEU A 102 -0.15 11.67 -6.50
C LEU A 102 0.62 11.57 -7.82
N LEU A 103 1.76 12.25 -7.93
CA LEU A 103 2.65 12.14 -9.09
C LEU A 103 3.16 10.71 -9.27
N GLY A 104 3.61 10.06 -8.18
CA GLY A 104 4.05 8.68 -8.21
C GLY A 104 2.94 7.72 -8.64
N ALA A 105 1.73 7.89 -8.13
CA ALA A 105 0.59 7.07 -8.51
C ALA A 105 0.21 7.26 -9.99
N PHE A 106 0.23 8.50 -10.49
CA PHE A 106 -0.01 8.80 -11.90
C PHE A 106 1.05 8.16 -12.80
N VAL A 107 2.32 8.39 -12.50
CA VAL A 107 3.46 7.82 -13.25
C VAL A 107 3.43 6.30 -13.19
N GLY A 108 3.24 5.71 -12.01
CA GLY A 108 3.14 4.26 -11.82
C GLY A 108 1.97 3.65 -12.60
N GLY A 109 0.83 4.32 -12.65
CA GLY A 109 -0.32 3.89 -13.45
C GLY A 109 -0.02 3.90 -14.95
N VAL A 110 0.51 5.01 -15.48
CA VAL A 110 0.89 5.13 -16.89
C VAL A 110 1.96 4.11 -17.29
N LEU A 111 3.00 3.96 -16.46
CA LEU A 111 4.07 2.99 -16.71
C LEU A 111 3.54 1.55 -16.67
N SER A 112 2.61 1.24 -15.76
CA SER A 112 1.98 -0.09 -15.67
C SER A 112 1.19 -0.44 -16.93
N MET A 113 0.50 0.52 -17.51
CA MET A 113 -0.20 0.32 -18.80
C MET A 113 0.78 0.12 -19.96
N ARG A 114 1.92 0.82 -19.96
CA ARG A 114 2.87 0.78 -21.07
C ARG A 114 3.84 -0.41 -21.01
N PHE A 115 4.34 -0.73 -19.82
CA PHE A 115 5.42 -1.72 -19.63
C PHE A 115 4.96 -2.99 -18.92
N GLY A 116 3.71 -3.03 -18.47
CA GLY A 116 3.12 -4.14 -17.75
C GLY A 116 3.30 -4.04 -16.22
N VAL A 117 2.30 -4.54 -15.51
CA VAL A 117 2.17 -4.39 -14.05
C VAL A 117 3.35 -5.02 -13.29
N MET A 118 3.83 -6.21 -13.68
CA MET A 118 4.91 -6.92 -12.97
C MET A 118 6.25 -6.17 -13.00
N ARG A 119 6.56 -5.51 -14.11
CA ARG A 119 7.81 -4.73 -14.22
C ARG A 119 7.76 -3.49 -13.33
N ILE A 120 6.61 -2.83 -13.28
CA ILE A 120 6.45 -1.64 -12.45
C ILE A 120 6.32 -2.01 -10.97
N LEU A 121 5.76 -3.17 -10.65
CA LEU A 121 5.79 -3.72 -9.31
C LEU A 121 7.25 -3.90 -8.81
N MET A 122 8.12 -4.50 -9.65
CA MET A 122 9.55 -4.64 -9.34
C MET A 122 10.23 -3.27 -9.20
N LEU A 123 9.95 -2.33 -10.13
CA LEU A 123 10.46 -0.96 -10.04
C LEU A 123 10.02 -0.28 -8.73
N GLY A 124 8.74 -0.41 -8.35
CA GLY A 124 8.20 0.10 -7.10
C GLY A 124 8.94 -0.44 -5.88
N ALA A 125 9.19 -1.76 -5.84
CA ALA A 125 9.97 -2.38 -4.76
C ALA A 125 11.41 -1.83 -4.68
N LEU A 126 12.09 -1.65 -5.83
CA LEU A 126 13.44 -1.09 -5.87
C LEU A 126 13.46 0.38 -5.44
N LEU A 127 12.47 1.16 -5.84
CA LEU A 127 12.35 2.56 -5.43
C LEU A 127 12.06 2.69 -3.92
N SER A 128 11.19 1.84 -3.36
CA SER A 128 10.94 1.78 -1.91
C SER A 128 12.19 1.39 -1.13
N ALA A 129 12.94 0.38 -1.58
CA ALA A 129 14.21 0.03 -0.96
C ALA A 129 15.22 1.19 -1.03
N GLY A 130 15.28 1.90 -2.17
CA GLY A 130 16.11 3.08 -2.32
C GLY A 130 15.71 4.22 -1.38
N SER A 131 14.42 4.47 -1.19
CA SER A 131 13.93 5.52 -0.27
C SER A 131 14.23 5.19 1.20
N ASN A 132 14.18 3.92 1.59
CA ASN A 132 14.58 3.51 2.95
C ASN A 132 16.07 3.80 3.22
N LEU A 133 16.93 3.59 2.24
CA LEU A 133 18.35 3.96 2.35
C LEU A 133 18.54 5.47 2.48
N LEU A 134 17.68 6.29 1.84
CA LEU A 134 17.70 7.73 2.04
C LEU A 134 17.28 8.12 3.46
N PHE A 135 16.32 7.42 4.07
CA PHE A 135 15.99 7.62 5.49
C PHE A 135 17.13 7.20 6.41
N ALA A 136 17.82 6.08 6.11
CA ALA A 136 19.01 5.67 6.85
C ALA A 136 20.13 6.73 6.77
N TRP A 137 20.32 7.32 5.58
CA TRP A 137 21.26 8.43 5.38
C TRP A 137 20.84 9.67 6.17
N LEU A 138 19.54 10.05 6.13
CA LEU A 138 18.99 11.18 6.88
C LEU A 138 19.21 11.03 8.39
N ALA A 139 19.08 9.82 8.93
CA ALA A 139 19.30 9.53 10.34
C ALA A 139 20.73 9.88 10.82
N GLY A 140 21.71 9.92 9.92
CA GLY A 140 23.09 10.34 10.21
C GLY A 140 23.36 11.83 10.03
N HIS A 141 22.43 12.61 9.47
CA HIS A 141 22.64 14.03 9.09
C HIS A 141 22.10 15.06 10.10
N GLY A 142 21.36 14.61 11.12
CA GLY A 142 20.76 15.51 12.10
C GLY A 142 19.58 16.31 11.54
N HIS A 143 19.30 17.46 12.14
CA HIS A 143 18.17 18.32 11.76
C HIS A 143 18.49 19.14 10.49
N ASP A 144 18.05 18.64 9.33
CA ASP A 144 18.13 19.32 8.04
C ASP A 144 16.78 19.23 7.31
N VAL A 145 16.06 20.34 7.26
CA VAL A 145 14.73 20.43 6.62
C VAL A 145 14.80 20.19 5.11
N THR A 146 15.89 20.62 4.46
CA THR A 146 16.05 20.43 3.00
C THR A 146 16.25 18.96 2.68
N ALA A 147 17.09 18.30 3.45
CA ALA A 147 17.27 16.85 3.36
C ALA A 147 15.96 16.10 3.64
N LEU A 148 15.21 16.51 4.66
CA LEU A 148 13.89 15.94 4.96
C LEU A 148 12.92 16.07 3.78
N ILE A 149 12.82 17.25 3.15
CA ILE A 149 11.98 17.45 1.96
C ILE A 149 12.38 16.49 0.85
N ALA A 150 13.66 16.37 0.56
CA ALA A 150 14.14 15.49 -0.50
C ALA A 150 13.82 14.00 -0.22
N VAL A 151 14.08 13.54 0.99
CA VAL A 151 13.85 12.15 1.40
C VAL A 151 12.37 11.81 1.42
N VAL A 152 11.53 12.64 2.04
CA VAL A 152 10.07 12.45 2.08
C VAL A 152 9.46 12.51 0.69
N SER A 153 9.96 13.39 -0.18
CA SER A 153 9.49 13.48 -1.57
C SER A 153 9.83 12.23 -2.37
N ALA A 154 11.06 11.73 -2.25
CA ALA A 154 11.49 10.50 -2.92
C ALA A 154 10.69 9.28 -2.43
N ASP A 155 10.49 9.16 -1.12
CA ASP A 155 9.72 8.08 -0.51
C ASP A 155 8.25 8.07 -0.95
N ASN A 156 7.59 9.22 -0.89
CA ASN A 156 6.20 9.33 -1.30
C ASN A 156 6.02 9.09 -2.81
N LEU A 157 6.97 9.51 -3.63
CA LEU A 157 6.97 9.21 -5.06
C LEU A 157 7.10 7.69 -5.30
N ALA A 158 8.06 7.05 -4.63
CA ALA A 158 8.28 5.61 -4.68
C ALA A 158 7.04 4.84 -4.23
N GLY A 159 6.48 5.21 -3.07
CA GLY A 159 5.26 4.63 -2.51
C GLY A 159 4.04 4.82 -3.42
N GLY A 160 3.93 5.96 -4.11
CA GLY A 160 2.89 6.21 -5.11
C GLY A 160 3.00 5.25 -6.30
N VAL A 161 4.19 5.10 -6.89
CA VAL A 161 4.46 4.16 -7.99
C VAL A 161 4.17 2.72 -7.55
N ALA A 162 4.69 2.30 -6.40
CA ALA A 162 4.52 0.96 -5.85
C ALA A 162 3.04 0.66 -5.58
N SER A 163 2.30 1.60 -4.99
CA SER A 163 0.88 1.43 -4.67
C SER A 163 0.03 1.31 -5.93
N ALA A 164 0.25 2.14 -6.95
CA ALA A 164 -0.50 2.07 -8.21
C ALA A 164 -0.30 0.73 -8.91
N ALA A 165 0.95 0.26 -9.02
CA ALA A 165 1.27 -1.03 -9.60
C ALA A 165 0.67 -2.20 -8.78
N PHE A 166 0.72 -2.10 -7.46
CA PHE A 166 0.21 -3.14 -6.58
C PHE A 166 -1.32 -3.25 -6.62
N ILE A 167 -2.04 -2.12 -6.64
CA ILE A 167 -3.51 -2.11 -6.82
C ILE A 167 -3.88 -2.71 -8.17
N ALA A 168 -3.18 -2.35 -9.25
CA ALA A 168 -3.38 -2.93 -10.57
C ALA A 168 -3.13 -4.46 -10.56
N TYR A 169 -2.09 -4.91 -9.86
CA TYR A 169 -1.79 -6.33 -9.67
C TYR A 169 -2.91 -7.06 -8.94
N LEU A 170 -3.34 -6.56 -7.78
CA LEU A 170 -4.44 -7.15 -7.01
C LEU A 170 -5.73 -7.24 -7.85
N SER A 171 -6.05 -6.17 -8.58
CA SER A 171 -7.22 -6.15 -9.46
C SER A 171 -7.13 -7.19 -10.58
N SER A 172 -5.94 -7.43 -11.13
CA SER A 172 -5.73 -8.45 -12.17
C SER A 172 -5.90 -9.89 -11.69
N LEU A 173 -5.76 -10.13 -10.39
CA LEU A 173 -5.92 -11.44 -9.77
C LEU A 173 -7.39 -11.79 -9.48
N THR A 174 -8.27 -10.79 -9.38
CA THR A 174 -9.67 -11.01 -9.02
C THR A 174 -10.49 -11.56 -10.18
N ASN A 175 -11.46 -12.42 -9.86
CA ASN A 175 -12.50 -12.87 -10.77
C ASN A 175 -13.68 -11.91 -10.69
N VAL A 176 -14.27 -11.53 -11.83
CA VAL A 176 -15.43 -10.62 -11.90
C VAL A 176 -16.57 -11.09 -11.01
N SER A 177 -16.84 -12.40 -10.94
CA SER A 177 -17.90 -12.99 -10.13
C SER A 177 -17.66 -12.91 -8.62
N TYR A 178 -16.40 -12.77 -8.18
CA TYR A 178 -15.99 -12.78 -6.77
C TYR A 178 -15.09 -11.59 -6.41
N SER A 179 -15.08 -10.56 -7.25
CA SER A 179 -14.10 -9.46 -7.17
C SER A 179 -14.06 -8.81 -5.79
N ALA A 180 -15.21 -8.51 -5.20
CA ALA A 180 -15.28 -7.86 -3.89
C ALA A 180 -14.66 -8.72 -2.78
N THR A 181 -15.00 -10.01 -2.71
CA THR A 181 -14.50 -10.92 -1.65
C THR A 181 -13.01 -11.24 -1.85
N GLN A 182 -12.59 -11.50 -3.10
CA GLN A 182 -11.18 -11.78 -3.39
C GLN A 182 -10.30 -10.54 -3.15
N TYR A 183 -10.76 -9.35 -3.56
CA TYR A 183 -10.02 -8.11 -3.30
C TYR A 183 -9.93 -7.80 -1.80
N ALA A 184 -11.01 -8.00 -1.04
CA ALA A 184 -11.01 -7.85 0.41
C ALA A 184 -10.02 -8.81 1.10
N LEU A 185 -9.96 -10.08 0.64
CA LEU A 185 -8.99 -11.06 1.12
C LEU A 185 -7.55 -10.59 0.87
N PHE A 186 -7.22 -10.22 -0.37
CA PHE A 186 -5.88 -9.78 -0.73
C PHE A 186 -5.48 -8.52 0.04
N SER A 187 -6.41 -7.57 0.19
CA SER A 187 -6.19 -6.34 0.97
C SER A 187 -5.95 -6.63 2.45
N SER A 188 -6.64 -7.61 3.00
CA SER A 188 -6.44 -8.04 4.39
C SER A 188 -5.07 -8.70 4.58
N MET A 189 -4.67 -9.59 3.67
CA MET A 189 -3.36 -10.24 3.72
C MET A 189 -2.22 -9.24 3.52
N MET A 190 -2.39 -8.26 2.64
CA MET A 190 -1.45 -7.16 2.39
C MET A 190 -1.10 -6.38 3.67
N LEU A 191 -2.02 -6.29 4.63
CA LEU A 191 -1.83 -5.50 5.84
C LEU A 191 -1.55 -6.33 7.10
N LEU A 192 -2.00 -7.59 7.14
CA LEU A 192 -1.92 -8.42 8.35
C LEU A 192 -0.47 -8.69 8.76
N LEU A 193 0.31 -9.29 7.87
CA LEU A 193 1.70 -9.63 8.14
C LEU A 193 2.57 -8.38 8.36
N PRO A 194 2.50 -7.33 7.51
CA PRO A 194 3.24 -6.10 7.75
C PRO A 194 2.94 -5.44 9.10
N LYS A 195 1.68 -5.36 9.50
CA LYS A 195 1.30 -4.78 10.80
C LYS A 195 1.78 -5.60 11.98
N PHE A 196 1.77 -6.93 11.86
CA PHE A 196 2.31 -7.81 12.89
C PHE A 196 3.81 -7.58 13.06
N VAL A 197 4.58 -7.57 11.97
CA VAL A 197 6.03 -7.29 12.00
C VAL A 197 6.31 -5.89 12.52
N ALA A 198 5.54 -4.90 12.09
CA ALA A 198 5.69 -3.52 12.51
C ALA A 198 5.47 -3.30 14.01
N GLY A 199 4.76 -4.19 14.69
CA GLY A 199 4.62 -4.17 16.15
C GLY A 199 5.96 -4.27 16.91
N PHE A 200 6.99 -4.85 16.30
CA PHE A 200 8.34 -5.01 16.89
C PHE A 200 9.30 -3.89 16.49
N SER A 201 8.87 -2.93 15.67
CA SER A 201 9.75 -1.87 15.15
C SER A 201 10.37 -0.99 16.22
N GLY A 202 9.61 -0.69 17.29
CA GLY A 202 10.11 0.12 18.41
C GLY A 202 11.23 -0.56 19.18
N ASP A 203 11.09 -1.86 19.46
CA ASP A 203 12.12 -2.65 20.13
C ASP A 203 13.40 -2.72 19.29
N TYR A 204 13.25 -2.88 17.97
CA TYR A 204 14.38 -2.90 17.05
C TYR A 204 15.11 -1.55 17.03
N VAL A 205 14.39 -0.44 16.93
CA VAL A 205 14.99 0.91 16.95
C VAL A 205 15.68 1.20 18.26
N ASN A 206 15.11 0.79 19.40
CA ASN A 206 15.72 0.95 20.72
C ASN A 206 17.03 0.15 20.85
N ALA A 207 17.12 -1.02 20.23
CA ALA A 207 18.31 -1.87 20.30
C ALA A 207 19.41 -1.45 19.31
N PHE A 208 19.05 -1.03 18.09
CA PHE A 208 19.99 -0.86 16.97
C PHE A 208 20.02 0.55 16.36
N GLY A 209 19.07 1.41 16.73
CA GLY A 209 18.96 2.76 16.21
C GLY A 209 18.29 2.86 14.83
N TYR A 210 17.92 4.10 14.46
CA TYR A 210 17.17 4.39 13.22
C TYR A 210 17.94 4.06 11.94
N ALA A 211 19.24 4.38 11.87
CA ALA A 211 20.00 4.13 10.66
C ALA A 211 20.03 2.65 10.29
N GLN A 212 20.22 1.77 11.28
CA GLN A 212 20.20 0.33 11.05
C GLN A 212 18.80 -0.20 10.77
N PHE A 213 17.77 0.36 11.43
CA PHE A 213 16.38 0.03 11.16
C PHE A 213 16.00 0.30 9.71
N PHE A 214 16.22 1.52 9.20
CA PHE A 214 15.89 1.88 7.82
C PHE A 214 16.75 1.14 6.77
N THR A 215 17.94 0.71 7.13
CA THR A 215 18.76 -0.12 6.23
C THR A 215 18.26 -1.56 6.15
N SER A 216 17.60 -2.07 7.21
CA SER A 216 17.11 -3.45 7.28
C SER A 216 15.68 -3.63 6.77
N THR A 217 14.93 -2.53 6.60
CA THR A 217 13.56 -2.53 6.07
C THR A 217 13.52 -2.31 4.57
#